data_fb11508aad0091975438864076e6daa1
#
_entry.id   fb11508aad0091975438864076e6daa1
#
_cell.length_a   1.000
_cell.length_b   1.000
_cell.length_c   1.000
_cell.angle_alpha   90.00
_cell.angle_beta   90.00
_cell.angle_gamma   90.00
#
_symmetry.space_group_name_H-M   'P 1'
#
loop_
_entity.id
_entity.type
_entity.pdbx_description
1 polymer ?
#
loop_
_entity_poly.entity_id
_entity_poly.type
_entity_poly.pdbx_seq_one_letter_code
_entity_poly.pdbx_strand_id
1 'polypeptide(L)'
;MARLGDLERSVMDVLWSSDGWLTAREVAARLDHERDLAYTTVLTVLERLERKGFVRRQRAARAHRYAASDSREAVVAEAMMEALGTADDRGSALVRFVGSVSAEEAEILRRALEPLGGDPAAEAPDPAIPPPLGADPGGPDGPAAVTTDSDRTVQIPPDGR
;
A
#
# COMPACT_ATOMS: atom_id res chain seq x y z
N MET A 1 11.01 0.97 -13.56
CA MET A 1 11.58 0.62 -12.27
C MET A 1 12.96 0.02 -12.42
N ALA A 2 13.83 0.29 -11.47
CA ALA A 2 15.21 -0.11 -11.56
C ALA A 2 15.38 -1.60 -11.24
N ARG A 3 15.86 -2.38 -12.21
CA ARG A 3 16.21 -3.78 -11.99
C ARG A 3 17.44 -3.89 -11.09
N LEU A 4 17.46 -4.92 -10.24
CA LEU A 4 18.63 -5.28 -9.45
C LEU A 4 19.65 -6.01 -10.33
N GLY A 5 20.90 -5.49 -10.35
CA GLY A 5 22.03 -6.24 -10.90
C GLY A 5 22.45 -7.39 -9.97
N ASP A 6 23.31 -8.29 -10.45
CA ASP A 6 23.70 -9.49 -9.68
C ASP A 6 24.33 -9.14 -8.33
N LEU A 7 25.23 -8.15 -8.27
CA LEU A 7 25.84 -7.71 -7.03
C LEU A 7 24.84 -6.98 -6.11
N GLU A 8 23.95 -6.18 -6.68
CA GLU A 8 22.89 -5.53 -5.93
C GLU A 8 21.96 -6.57 -5.29
N ARG A 9 21.65 -7.65 -6.00
CA ARG A 9 20.86 -8.77 -5.48
C ARG A 9 21.56 -9.47 -4.32
N SER A 10 22.85 -9.78 -4.44
CA SER A 10 23.63 -10.37 -3.35
C SER A 10 23.63 -9.50 -2.09
N VAL A 11 23.77 -8.18 -2.25
CA VAL A 11 23.69 -7.23 -1.12
C VAL A 11 22.30 -7.22 -0.51
N MET A 12 21.24 -7.23 -1.32
CA MET A 12 19.87 -7.29 -0.83
C MET A 12 19.57 -8.61 -0.12
N ASP A 13 20.09 -9.73 -0.58
CA ASP A 13 19.94 -11.04 0.08
C ASP A 13 20.53 -11.00 1.50
N VAL A 14 21.67 -10.35 1.69
CA VAL A 14 22.26 -10.13 3.03
C VAL A 14 21.36 -9.26 3.90
N LEU A 15 20.81 -8.17 3.35
CA LEU A 15 19.93 -7.28 4.10
C LEU A 15 18.60 -7.95 4.47
N TRP A 16 18.00 -8.72 3.57
CA TRP A 16 16.76 -9.47 3.84
C TRP A 16 16.95 -10.61 4.84
N SER A 17 18.13 -11.22 4.86
CA SER A 17 18.47 -12.28 5.83
C SER A 17 18.80 -11.75 7.22
N SER A 18 18.73 -10.44 7.40
CA SER A 18 19.11 -9.78 8.65
C SER A 18 17.89 -9.11 9.30
N ASP A 19 17.69 -9.39 10.59
CA ASP A 19 16.57 -8.82 11.36
C ASP A 19 16.77 -7.35 11.75
N GLY A 20 17.74 -6.66 11.17
CA GLY A 20 18.06 -5.30 11.59
C GLY A 20 18.97 -4.52 10.66
N TRP A 21 19.39 -3.38 11.17
CA TRP A 21 20.26 -2.45 10.48
C TRP A 21 21.71 -2.92 10.46
N LEU A 22 22.32 -3.01 9.28
CA LEU A 22 23.72 -3.38 9.09
C LEU A 22 24.56 -2.19 8.62
N THR A 23 25.82 -2.14 9.07
CA THR A 23 26.85 -1.26 8.48
C THR A 23 27.34 -1.85 7.16
N ALA A 24 27.92 -1.00 6.29
CA ALA A 24 28.52 -1.50 5.05
C ALA A 24 29.63 -2.52 5.30
N ARG A 25 30.34 -2.42 6.44
CA ARG A 25 31.37 -3.39 6.85
C ARG A 25 30.77 -4.74 7.21
N GLU A 26 29.65 -4.75 7.93
CA GLU A 26 28.93 -5.99 8.26
C GLU A 26 28.35 -6.66 7.02
N VAL A 27 27.85 -5.89 6.07
CA VAL A 27 27.39 -6.39 4.77
C VAL A 27 28.57 -6.98 3.98
N ALA A 28 29.68 -6.27 3.87
CA ALA A 28 30.87 -6.77 3.20
C ALA A 28 31.38 -8.09 3.82
N ALA A 29 31.45 -8.16 5.15
CA ALA A 29 31.90 -9.37 5.86
C ALA A 29 31.00 -10.59 5.59
N ARG A 30 29.70 -10.40 5.36
CA ARG A 30 28.77 -11.49 5.04
C ARG A 30 28.84 -11.90 3.56
N LEU A 31 29.19 -10.97 2.69
CA LEU A 31 29.41 -11.23 1.25
C LEU A 31 30.77 -11.87 0.97
N ASP A 32 31.75 -11.71 1.88
CA ASP A 32 33.13 -12.11 1.70
C ASP A 32 33.30 -13.64 1.56
N HIS A 33 32.34 -14.41 2.05
CA HIS A 33 32.32 -15.87 1.88
C HIS A 33 32.05 -16.32 0.44
N GLU A 34 31.50 -15.44 -0.41
CA GLU A 34 31.14 -15.77 -1.79
C GLU A 34 31.99 -14.98 -2.82
N ARG A 35 32.46 -13.79 -2.47
CA ARG A 35 33.22 -12.89 -3.36
C ARG A 35 34.11 -11.99 -2.52
N ASP A 36 35.39 -11.98 -2.82
CA ASP A 36 36.36 -11.04 -2.23
C ASP A 36 36.08 -9.60 -2.72
N LEU A 37 35.07 -8.97 -2.11
CA LEU A 37 34.61 -7.64 -2.47
C LEU A 37 35.19 -6.59 -1.54
N ALA A 38 35.84 -5.59 -2.13
CA ALA A 38 36.33 -4.44 -1.38
C ALA A 38 35.15 -3.70 -0.69
N TYR A 39 35.38 -3.25 0.54
CA TYR A 39 34.43 -2.45 1.30
C TYR A 39 33.87 -1.26 0.52
N THR A 40 34.70 -0.57 -0.26
CA THR A 40 34.32 0.58 -1.11
C THR A 40 33.32 0.16 -2.19
N THR A 41 33.45 -1.04 -2.75
CA THR A 41 32.49 -1.58 -3.74
C THR A 41 31.13 -1.80 -3.09
N VAL A 42 31.09 -2.41 -1.91
CA VAL A 42 29.84 -2.64 -1.16
C VAL A 42 29.19 -1.31 -0.80
N LEU A 43 29.94 -0.32 -0.36
CA LEU A 43 29.44 1.02 -0.05
C LEU A 43 28.80 1.67 -1.28
N THR A 44 29.46 1.61 -2.43
CA THR A 44 28.93 2.15 -3.70
C THR A 44 27.63 1.45 -4.11
N VAL A 45 27.55 0.13 -3.92
CA VAL A 45 26.34 -0.64 -4.20
C VAL A 45 25.20 -0.24 -3.27
N LEU A 46 25.47 -0.10 -1.97
CA LEU A 46 24.47 0.34 -0.98
C LEU A 46 23.94 1.75 -1.29
N GLU A 47 24.80 2.69 -1.66
CA GLU A 47 24.40 4.04 -2.08
C GLU A 47 23.54 4.01 -3.37
N ARG A 48 23.86 3.11 -4.29
CA ARG A 48 23.05 2.92 -5.49
C ARG A 48 21.68 2.33 -5.18
N LEU A 49 21.63 1.34 -4.29
CA LEU A 49 20.37 0.74 -3.82
C LEU A 49 19.51 1.74 -3.06
N GLU A 50 20.12 2.60 -2.23
CA GLU A 50 19.42 3.71 -1.56
C GLU A 50 18.78 4.66 -2.59
N ARG A 51 19.54 5.06 -3.62
CA ARG A 51 19.05 5.94 -4.69
C ARG A 51 17.93 5.30 -5.50
N LYS A 52 17.96 3.97 -5.67
CA LYS A 52 16.89 3.20 -6.32
C LYS A 52 15.68 2.96 -5.41
N GLY A 53 15.75 3.26 -4.11
CA GLY A 53 14.66 3.08 -3.15
C GLY A 53 14.58 1.69 -2.49
N PHE A 54 15.50 0.77 -2.80
CA PHE A 54 15.50 -0.59 -2.22
C PHE A 54 16.06 -0.65 -0.80
N VAL A 55 16.83 0.35 -0.41
CA VAL A 55 17.55 0.40 0.87
C VAL A 55 17.29 1.74 1.55
N ARG A 56 17.05 1.70 2.83
CA ARG A 56 17.00 2.86 3.72
C ARG A 56 18.33 3.01 4.44
N ARG A 57 18.79 4.25 4.58
CA ARG A 57 20.00 4.59 5.32
C ARG A 57 19.65 5.36 6.59
N GLN A 58 20.28 4.99 7.68
CA GLN A 58 20.22 5.71 8.94
C GLN A 58 21.61 6.14 9.39
N ARG A 59 21.74 7.38 9.83
CA ARG A 59 22.99 7.87 10.42
C ARG A 59 23.09 7.38 11.86
N ALA A 60 24.10 6.60 12.16
CA ALA A 60 24.48 6.23 13.52
C ALA A 60 25.82 6.89 13.88
N ALA A 61 26.13 7.03 15.17
CA ALA A 61 27.19 7.90 15.73
C ALA A 61 28.53 7.94 14.96
N ARG A 62 28.96 6.85 14.33
CA ARG A 62 30.25 6.77 13.61
C ARG A 62 30.17 6.14 12.22
N ALA A 63 29.01 5.61 11.82
CA ALA A 63 28.82 4.94 10.55
C ALA A 63 27.38 5.04 10.10
N HIS A 64 27.16 4.91 8.80
CA HIS A 64 25.82 4.71 8.27
C HIS A 64 25.39 3.25 8.45
N ARG A 65 24.12 3.04 8.75
CA ARG A 65 23.50 1.73 8.79
C ARG A 65 22.44 1.65 7.68
N TYR A 66 22.29 0.47 7.15
CA TYR A 66 21.44 0.17 6.00
C TYR A 66 20.49 -0.97 6.35
N ALA A 67 19.26 -0.85 5.86
CA ALA A 67 18.25 -1.89 5.95
C ALA A 67 17.43 -1.91 4.66
N ALA A 68 16.88 -3.07 4.30
CA ALA A 68 15.94 -3.15 3.19
C ALA A 68 14.73 -2.25 3.45
N SER A 69 14.24 -1.57 2.41
CA SER A 69 13.03 -0.72 2.48
C SER A 69 11.79 -1.58 2.62
N ASP A 70 11.75 -2.68 1.89
CA ASP A 70 10.62 -3.59 1.79
C ASP A 70 11.06 -5.04 1.92
N SER A 71 10.12 -5.95 2.15
CA SER A 71 10.40 -7.37 2.18
C SER A 71 10.82 -7.90 0.79
N ARG A 72 11.46 -9.06 0.77
CA ARG A 72 11.83 -9.74 -0.48
C ARG A 72 10.59 -10.01 -1.34
N GLU A 73 9.53 -10.46 -0.71
CA GLU A 73 8.26 -10.80 -1.38
C GLU A 73 7.63 -9.56 -2.01
N ALA A 74 7.66 -8.41 -1.33
CA ALA A 74 7.15 -7.15 -1.86
C ALA A 74 7.93 -6.71 -3.10
N VAL A 75 9.25 -6.79 -3.07
CA VAL A 75 10.10 -6.45 -4.23
C VAL A 75 9.86 -7.39 -5.41
N VAL A 76 9.68 -8.69 -5.14
CA VAL A 76 9.35 -9.68 -6.18
C VAL A 76 7.96 -9.40 -6.77
N ALA A 77 6.96 -9.15 -5.93
CA ALA A 77 5.61 -8.82 -6.40
C ALA A 77 5.59 -7.55 -7.27
N GLU A 78 6.34 -6.52 -6.90
CA GLU A 78 6.49 -5.32 -7.71
C GLU A 78 7.13 -5.61 -9.08
N ALA A 79 8.19 -6.42 -9.11
CA ALA A 79 8.84 -6.84 -10.35
C ALA A 79 7.88 -7.65 -11.25
N MET A 80 7.04 -8.50 -10.68
CA MET A 80 5.99 -9.22 -11.41
C MET A 80 4.97 -8.27 -12.02
N MET A 81 4.51 -7.27 -11.25
CA MET A 81 3.58 -6.25 -11.74
C MET A 81 4.18 -5.39 -12.84
N GLU A 82 5.45 -5.03 -12.74
CA GLU A 82 6.17 -4.32 -13.78
C GLU A 82 6.26 -5.16 -15.08
N ALA A 83 6.67 -6.43 -14.96
CA ALA A 83 6.73 -7.34 -16.09
C ALA A 83 5.36 -7.51 -16.77
N LEU A 84 4.30 -7.66 -15.98
CA LEU A 84 2.92 -7.73 -16.46
C LEU A 84 2.48 -6.45 -17.17
N GLY A 85 2.96 -5.29 -16.72
CA GLY A 85 2.70 -3.98 -17.32
C GLY A 85 3.30 -3.79 -18.72
N THR A 86 4.31 -4.61 -19.10
CA THR A 86 4.92 -4.58 -20.45
C THR A 86 4.17 -5.43 -21.47
N ALA A 87 3.19 -6.22 -21.04
CA ALA A 87 2.40 -7.06 -21.95
C ALA A 87 1.34 -6.22 -22.68
N ASP A 88 1.23 -6.40 -24.01
CA ASP A 88 0.19 -5.76 -24.81
C ASP A 88 -1.21 -6.22 -24.39
N ASP A 89 -1.35 -7.50 -24.01
CA ASP A 89 -2.56 -8.07 -23.43
C ASP A 89 -2.26 -8.70 -22.07
N ARG A 90 -2.59 -7.96 -21.01
CA ARG A 90 -2.41 -8.41 -19.62
C ARG A 90 -3.26 -9.63 -19.27
N GLY A 91 -4.46 -9.74 -19.86
CA GLY A 91 -5.35 -10.88 -19.64
C GLY A 91 -4.73 -12.18 -20.11
N SER A 92 -4.25 -12.20 -21.35
CA SER A 92 -3.54 -13.35 -21.92
C SER A 92 -2.25 -13.69 -21.15
N ALA A 93 -1.51 -12.67 -20.72
CA ALA A 93 -0.30 -12.87 -19.90
C ALA A 93 -0.62 -13.54 -18.56
N LEU A 94 -1.68 -13.11 -17.88
CA LEU A 94 -2.15 -13.70 -16.62
C LEU A 94 -2.61 -15.14 -16.81
N VAL A 95 -3.38 -15.44 -17.85
CA VAL A 95 -3.81 -16.81 -18.16
C VAL A 95 -2.60 -17.72 -18.38
N ARG A 96 -1.60 -17.27 -19.14
CA ARG A 96 -0.35 -18.02 -19.33
C ARG A 96 0.42 -18.22 -18.03
N PHE A 97 0.51 -17.18 -17.19
CA PHE A 97 1.16 -17.26 -15.90
C PHE A 97 0.49 -18.32 -15.01
N VAL A 98 -0.84 -18.24 -14.85
CA VAL A 98 -1.60 -19.23 -14.06
C VAL A 98 -1.46 -20.65 -14.63
N GLY A 99 -1.38 -20.80 -15.95
CA GLY A 99 -1.15 -22.09 -16.61
C GLY A 99 0.26 -22.67 -16.41
N SER A 100 1.23 -21.85 -15.94
CA SER A 100 2.62 -22.27 -15.71
C SER A 100 2.96 -22.50 -14.22
N VAL A 101 2.09 -22.09 -13.30
CA VAL A 101 2.29 -22.30 -11.86
C VAL A 101 1.93 -23.75 -11.48
N SER A 102 2.53 -24.23 -10.38
CA SER A 102 2.19 -25.54 -9.81
C SER A 102 0.77 -25.57 -9.23
N ALA A 103 0.23 -26.76 -9.03
CA ALA A 103 -1.08 -26.93 -8.40
C ALA A 103 -1.16 -26.30 -7.00
N GLU A 104 -0.06 -26.36 -6.24
CA GLU A 104 0.05 -25.76 -4.91
C GLU A 104 0.00 -24.22 -4.98
N GLU A 105 0.77 -23.63 -5.90
CA GLU A 105 0.77 -22.17 -6.13
C GLU A 105 -0.59 -21.68 -6.64
N ALA A 106 -1.23 -22.44 -7.53
CA ALA A 106 -2.57 -22.14 -8.02
C ALA A 106 -3.60 -22.12 -6.88
N GLU A 107 -3.48 -23.04 -5.91
CA GLU A 107 -4.35 -23.05 -4.72
C GLU A 107 -4.12 -21.83 -3.81
N ILE A 108 -2.86 -21.39 -3.64
CA ILE A 108 -2.53 -20.16 -2.91
C ILE A 108 -3.17 -18.93 -3.59
N LEU A 109 -3.04 -18.84 -4.92
CA LEU A 109 -3.65 -17.77 -5.70
C LEU A 109 -5.18 -17.78 -5.58
N ARG A 110 -5.79 -18.95 -5.68
CA ARG A 110 -7.25 -19.10 -5.53
C ARG A 110 -7.73 -18.58 -4.19
N ARG A 111 -7.10 -18.98 -3.09
CA ARG A 111 -7.43 -18.51 -1.74
C ARG A 111 -7.23 -17.01 -1.57
N ALA A 112 -6.18 -16.46 -2.14
CA ALA A 112 -5.90 -15.02 -2.05
C ALA A 112 -6.95 -14.18 -2.81
N LEU A 113 -7.57 -14.75 -3.84
CA LEU A 113 -8.60 -14.08 -4.64
C LEU A 113 -10.03 -14.24 -4.08
N GLU A 114 -10.27 -15.24 -3.23
CA GLU A 114 -11.59 -15.47 -2.62
C GLU A 114 -12.17 -14.27 -1.85
N PRO A 115 -11.40 -13.51 -1.04
CA PRO A 115 -11.92 -12.34 -0.33
C PRO A 115 -12.26 -11.16 -1.25
N LEU A 116 -11.71 -11.14 -2.47
CA LEU A 116 -11.99 -10.09 -3.45
C LEU A 116 -13.28 -10.36 -4.25
N GLY A 117 -13.83 -11.57 -4.12
CA GLY A 117 -15.10 -12.01 -4.69
C GLY A 117 -16.25 -12.03 -3.68
N GLY A 118 -16.18 -11.23 -2.60
CA GLY A 118 -17.29 -11.06 -1.67
C GLY A 118 -18.54 -10.67 -2.43
N ASP A 119 -19.53 -11.53 -2.34
CA ASP A 119 -20.83 -11.52 -2.97
C ASP A 119 -21.49 -10.12 -2.97
N PRO A 120 -21.71 -9.47 -4.11
CA PRO A 120 -22.47 -8.23 -4.17
C PRO A 120 -23.98 -8.44 -3.90
N ALA A 121 -24.41 -9.66 -3.52
CA ALA A 121 -25.81 -10.01 -3.31
C ALA A 121 -26.26 -10.00 -1.83
N ALA A 122 -25.40 -9.60 -0.89
CA ALA A 122 -25.75 -9.64 0.54
C ALA A 122 -26.20 -8.29 1.12
N GLU A 123 -26.48 -7.27 0.32
CA GLU A 123 -27.11 -6.04 0.83
C GLU A 123 -28.14 -5.50 -0.17
N ALA A 124 -29.19 -6.29 -0.36
CA ALA A 124 -30.46 -5.72 -0.80
C ALA A 124 -31.18 -5.23 0.47
N PRO A 125 -31.44 -3.93 0.65
CA PRO A 125 -32.29 -3.48 1.72
C PRO A 125 -33.71 -4.08 1.47
N ASP A 126 -34.20 -4.73 2.49
CA ASP A 126 -35.58 -5.24 2.61
C ASP A 126 -36.56 -4.19 2.07
N PRO A 127 -37.42 -4.51 1.11
CA PRO A 127 -38.43 -3.56 0.65
C PRO A 127 -39.36 -3.25 1.81
N ALA A 128 -39.26 -2.03 2.31
CA ALA A 128 -40.13 -1.49 3.35
C ALA A 128 -41.60 -1.83 3.07
N ILE A 129 -42.20 -2.58 3.97
CA ILE A 129 -43.61 -2.81 4.05
C ILE A 129 -44.30 -1.43 4.16
N PRO A 130 -45.23 -1.05 3.25
CA PRO A 130 -45.95 0.20 3.38
C PRO A 130 -46.93 0.09 4.57
N PRO A 131 -47.07 1.17 5.36
CA PRO A 131 -48.04 1.16 6.46
C PRO A 131 -49.47 1.10 5.93
N PRO A 132 -50.40 0.47 6.67
CA PRO A 132 -51.80 0.34 6.24
C PRO A 132 -52.51 1.70 6.20
N LEU A 133 -53.17 1.94 5.08
CA LEU A 133 -54.12 3.02 4.92
C LEU A 133 -55.34 2.79 5.82
N GLY A 134 -55.68 3.77 6.60
CA GLY A 134 -57.03 3.83 7.14
C GLY A 134 -57.14 4.52 8.49
N ALA A 135 -57.54 5.77 8.50
CA ALA A 135 -58.74 6.30 9.15
C ALA A 135 -58.59 7.81 9.42
N ASP A 136 -59.22 8.59 8.59
CA ASP A 136 -59.79 9.88 8.91
C ASP A 136 -61.11 9.64 9.68
N PRO A 137 -61.73 10.55 10.47
CA PRO A 137 -61.87 11.98 10.26
C PRO A 137 -61.95 12.85 11.55
N GLY A 138 -61.89 14.17 11.41
CA GLY A 138 -62.42 15.09 12.40
C GLY A 138 -61.66 16.41 12.58
N GLY A 139 -62.05 17.41 11.83
CA GLY A 139 -61.75 18.81 12.16
C GLY A 139 -62.79 19.36 13.16
N PRO A 140 -62.97 20.66 13.40
CA PRO A 140 -62.17 21.82 13.08
C PRO A 140 -61.87 22.72 14.31
N ASP A 141 -61.10 23.73 14.20
CA ASP A 141 -61.31 25.11 14.69
C ASP A 141 -59.98 25.85 14.91
N GLY A 142 -59.87 26.96 14.22
CA GLY A 142 -58.85 27.95 14.44
C GLY A 142 -59.24 28.90 15.60
N PRO A 143 -58.75 30.11 15.73
CA PRO A 143 -57.68 30.82 15.02
C PRO A 143 -56.72 31.65 15.96
N ALA A 144 -55.95 32.49 15.33
CA ALA A 144 -55.34 33.73 15.86
C ALA A 144 -53.91 33.60 16.40
N ALA A 145 -52.99 34.15 15.72
CA ALA A 145 -52.53 35.53 15.63
C ALA A 145 -51.34 35.85 16.56
N VAL A 146 -50.47 36.61 15.98
CA VAL A 146 -49.70 37.75 16.48
C VAL A 146 -48.18 37.50 16.62
N THR A 147 -47.46 37.98 15.64
CA THR A 147 -46.61 39.18 15.56
C THR A 147 -45.40 39.26 16.50
N THR A 148 -44.37 39.65 15.88
CA THR A 148 -43.28 40.63 16.20
C THR A 148 -41.93 39.96 16.40
N ASP A 149 -41.01 40.23 15.54
CA ASP A 149 -40.21 41.44 15.23
C ASP A 149 -38.91 41.48 16.03
N SER A 150 -37.96 42.01 15.40
CA SER A 150 -36.67 42.54 15.86
C SER A 150 -35.46 41.61 15.73
N ASP A 151 -34.78 41.75 14.61
CA ASP A 151 -33.73 42.73 14.37
C ASP A 151 -32.65 42.82 15.45
N ARG A 152 -31.49 42.34 15.15
CA ARG A 152 -30.26 43.11 15.47
C ARG A 152 -29.01 42.55 14.76
N THR A 153 -28.69 43.22 13.71
CA THR A 153 -27.34 43.52 13.22
C THR A 153 -26.43 44.01 14.34
N VAL A 154 -25.19 43.54 14.41
CA VAL A 154 -23.99 44.28 14.86
C VAL A 154 -22.77 43.38 14.54
N GLN A 155 -22.03 43.60 13.52
CA GLN A 155 -20.95 44.55 13.30
C GLN A 155 -19.59 44.07 13.81
N ILE A 156 -18.76 43.75 12.81
CA ILE A 156 -17.30 43.58 12.89
C ILE A 156 -16.67 44.95 13.19
N PRO A 157 -15.57 45.02 13.93
CA PRO A 157 -14.46 45.78 13.39
C PRO A 157 -13.09 45.11 13.52
N PRO A 158 -12.14 45.60 12.72
CA PRO A 158 -10.82 45.04 12.56
C PRO A 158 -9.76 45.74 13.41
N ASP A 159 -8.50 45.32 13.17
CA ASP A 159 -7.22 45.94 13.56
C ASP A 159 -6.63 45.50 14.90
N GLY A 160 -5.44 45.13 14.86
CA GLY A 160 -4.23 45.82 14.61
C GLY A 160 -3.05 45.25 15.36
N ARG A 161 -1.98 45.13 14.60
CA ARG A 161 -0.57 45.09 14.97
C ARG A 161 0.04 43.72 15.25
#